data_eddf9513cbd4c5c6967d1ae9910795e3
#
_entry.id   eddf9513cbd4c5c6967d1ae9910795e3
#
_cell.length_a   1.000
_cell.length_b   1.000
_cell.length_c   1.000
_cell.angle_alpha   90.00
_cell.angle_beta   90.00
_cell.angle_gamma   90.00
#
_symmetry.space_group_name_H-M   'P 1'
#
loop_
_entity.id
_entity.type
_entity.pdbx_description
1 polymer ?
#
loop_
_entity_poly.entity_id
_entity_poly.type
_entity_poly.pdbx_seq_one_letter_code
_entity_poly.pdbx_strand_id
1 'polypeptide(L)'
;MTDERHVLVIFPHPDDETFSSAGTLASYIQKGTPVTYACLTLGQMGRNLGDPPFATRESLPSIRERELEEACKVIGITDLRKMGLRDKTVEFEPYEHIDGMIKSLIDDTNPSLIISFYPGYAVHPDHEATADAVIRTVERIPKEERPRLTLVAFSNDATEALGEPDIQNDITDFKELKIKAFEAHASQTGPFLKQLASPEIDGKQHSFLTVEPYWTYHFKS
;
A
#
# COMPACT_ATOMS: atom_id res chain seq x y z
N MET A 1 -3.87 16.77 5.34
CA MET A 1 -3.23 15.68 6.12
C MET A 1 -2.96 16.18 7.53
N THR A 2 -3.21 15.37 8.53
CA THR A 2 -2.98 15.65 9.95
C THR A 2 -1.49 15.44 10.30
N ASP A 3 -1.04 16.07 11.41
CA ASP A 3 0.29 15.81 11.93
C ASP A 3 0.31 14.43 12.61
N GLU A 4 1.22 13.56 12.17
CA GLU A 4 1.37 12.20 12.69
C GLU A 4 2.72 12.03 13.37
N ARG A 5 2.74 11.27 14.48
CA ARG A 5 3.98 10.89 15.17
C ARG A 5 4.85 9.96 14.32
N HIS A 6 4.20 8.97 13.71
CA HIS A 6 4.79 7.98 12.81
C HIS A 6 3.68 7.37 11.95
N VAL A 7 3.95 7.16 10.68
CA VAL A 7 3.06 6.45 9.75
C VAL A 7 3.63 5.06 9.49
N LEU A 8 2.86 4.02 9.80
CA LEU A 8 3.17 2.64 9.45
C LEU A 8 2.30 2.22 8.28
N VAL A 9 2.93 1.78 7.19
CA VAL A 9 2.25 1.26 6.00
C VAL A 9 2.42 -0.23 5.96
N ILE A 10 1.34 -0.98 5.75
CA ILE A 10 1.36 -2.45 5.69
C ILE A 10 0.60 -2.89 4.45
N PHE A 11 1.33 -3.36 3.44
CA PHE A 11 0.77 -3.92 2.22
C PHE A 11 1.43 -5.24 1.84
N PRO A 12 0.71 -6.15 1.17
CA PRO A 12 1.26 -7.47 0.85
C PRO A 12 2.23 -7.48 -0.32
N HIS A 13 2.10 -6.59 -1.31
CA HIS A 13 2.92 -6.70 -2.52
C HIS A 13 3.74 -5.44 -2.82
N PRO A 14 4.90 -5.60 -3.47
CA PRO A 14 5.55 -4.48 -4.14
C PRO A 14 4.62 -3.90 -5.20
N ASP A 15 4.49 -2.60 -5.27
CA ASP A 15 3.61 -1.76 -6.08
C ASP A 15 2.33 -1.26 -5.37
N ASP A 16 1.82 -1.94 -4.35
CA ASP A 16 0.64 -1.50 -3.59
C ASP A 16 0.80 -0.07 -3.03
N GLU A 17 1.98 0.26 -2.48
CA GLU A 17 2.30 1.59 -1.97
C GLU A 17 2.23 2.66 -3.07
N THR A 18 2.64 2.29 -4.28
CA THR A 18 2.65 3.20 -5.43
C THR A 18 1.24 3.42 -5.97
N PHE A 19 0.44 2.34 -6.08
CA PHE A 19 -0.95 2.44 -6.53
C PHE A 19 -1.80 3.26 -5.58
N SER A 20 -1.63 3.07 -4.28
CA SER A 20 -2.57 3.57 -3.27
C SER A 20 -2.11 4.84 -2.54
N SER A 21 -0.80 5.05 -2.34
CA SER A 21 -0.35 5.97 -1.29
C SER A 21 0.92 6.77 -1.59
N ALA A 22 1.51 6.67 -2.78
CA ALA A 22 2.82 7.28 -3.07
C ALA A 22 2.89 8.78 -2.77
N GLY A 23 1.87 9.54 -3.20
CA GLY A 23 1.82 10.99 -2.97
C GLY A 23 1.55 11.34 -1.51
N THR A 24 0.67 10.60 -0.86
CA THR A 24 0.37 10.74 0.57
C THR A 24 1.62 10.50 1.42
N LEU A 25 2.36 9.41 1.15
CA LEU A 25 3.60 9.08 1.88
C LEU A 25 4.68 10.13 1.64
N ALA A 26 4.88 10.54 0.39
CA ALA A 26 5.83 11.62 0.07
C ALA A 26 5.48 12.93 0.78
N SER A 27 4.20 13.27 0.91
CA SER A 27 3.76 14.45 1.65
C SER A 27 4.05 14.36 3.15
N TYR A 28 3.84 13.20 3.79
CA TYR A 28 4.23 12.99 5.19
C TYR A 28 5.74 13.13 5.39
N ILE A 29 6.53 12.48 4.52
CA ILE A 29 7.99 12.52 4.56
C ILE A 29 8.50 13.97 4.37
N GLN A 30 7.92 14.72 3.42
CA GLN A 30 8.28 16.12 3.19
C GLN A 30 8.04 17.02 4.43
N LYS A 31 7.03 16.69 5.23
CA LYS A 31 6.73 17.36 6.51
C LYS A 31 7.61 16.89 7.67
N GLY A 32 8.50 15.93 7.44
CA GLY A 32 9.38 15.37 8.47
C GLY A 32 8.74 14.25 9.31
N THR A 33 7.56 13.74 8.92
CA THR A 33 6.94 12.59 9.59
C THR A 33 7.69 11.31 9.20
N PRO A 34 8.17 10.50 10.17
CA PRO A 34 8.77 9.21 9.86
C PRO A 34 7.73 8.25 9.28
N VAL A 35 8.15 7.51 8.25
CA VAL A 35 7.33 6.51 7.55
C VAL A 35 8.08 5.19 7.54
N THR A 36 7.45 4.14 8.05
CA THR A 36 7.89 2.75 7.88
C THR A 36 6.95 2.04 6.92
N TYR A 37 7.50 1.37 5.92
CA TYR A 37 6.75 0.51 5.01
C TYR A 37 7.09 -0.95 5.22
N ALA A 38 6.11 -1.75 5.61
CA ALA A 38 6.19 -3.21 5.72
C ALA A 38 5.52 -3.86 4.52
N CYS A 39 6.32 -4.42 3.61
CA CYS A 39 5.88 -5.21 2.47
C CYS A 39 5.92 -6.68 2.83
N LEU A 40 4.76 -7.37 2.86
CA LEU A 40 4.67 -8.72 3.41
C LEU A 40 5.31 -9.76 2.50
N THR A 41 5.21 -9.61 1.18
CA THR A 41 5.75 -10.54 0.19
C THR A 41 6.63 -9.80 -0.83
N LEU A 42 7.31 -10.54 -1.69
CA LEU A 42 8.02 -9.98 -2.84
C LEU A 42 7.22 -10.11 -4.16
N GLY A 43 5.94 -10.42 -4.10
CA GLY A 43 5.09 -10.54 -5.27
C GLY A 43 5.56 -11.62 -6.26
N GLN A 44 6.05 -12.75 -5.76
CA GLN A 44 6.70 -13.82 -6.53
C GLN A 44 5.80 -14.41 -7.63
N MET A 45 4.48 -14.29 -7.46
CA MET A 45 3.47 -14.82 -8.38
C MET A 45 2.81 -13.75 -9.25
N GLY A 46 3.44 -12.56 -9.36
CA GLY A 46 2.99 -11.49 -10.24
C GLY A 46 2.74 -11.98 -11.67
N ARG A 47 1.72 -11.46 -12.33
CA ARG A 47 1.32 -11.95 -13.67
C ARG A 47 2.17 -11.35 -14.79
N ASN A 48 2.60 -10.12 -14.63
CA ASN A 48 3.42 -9.41 -15.60
C ASN A 48 4.90 -9.77 -15.43
N LEU A 49 5.62 -9.79 -16.52
CA LEU A 49 7.06 -10.11 -16.58
C LEU A 49 7.85 -8.98 -17.28
N GLY A 50 7.30 -7.77 -17.29
CA GLY A 50 7.80 -6.63 -18.04
C GLY A 50 7.10 -6.45 -19.38
N ASP A 51 7.32 -5.28 -20.02
CA ASP A 51 6.74 -4.96 -21.33
C ASP A 51 7.75 -4.14 -22.18
N PRO A 52 8.50 -4.77 -23.13
CA PRO A 52 8.47 -6.21 -23.45
C PRO A 52 8.96 -7.08 -22.27
N PRO A 53 8.60 -8.38 -22.23
CA PRO A 53 9.00 -9.25 -21.13
C PRO A 53 10.53 -9.35 -20.98
N PHE A 54 11.03 -9.14 -19.76
CA PHE A 54 12.45 -9.24 -19.39
C PHE A 54 12.69 -10.07 -18.13
N ALA A 55 11.62 -10.46 -17.42
CA ALA A 55 11.66 -11.33 -16.26
C ALA A 55 11.22 -12.76 -16.62
N THR A 56 11.61 -13.71 -15.76
CA THR A 56 11.08 -15.08 -15.72
C THR A 56 10.45 -15.33 -14.35
N ARG A 57 9.79 -16.47 -14.14
CA ARG A 57 9.24 -16.83 -12.83
C ARG A 57 10.33 -16.91 -11.76
N GLU A 58 11.50 -17.40 -12.12
CA GLU A 58 12.63 -17.57 -11.21
C GLU A 58 13.28 -16.24 -10.86
N SER A 59 13.37 -15.31 -11.82
CA SER A 59 14.03 -14.01 -11.62
C SER A 59 13.09 -12.95 -11.04
N LEU A 60 11.76 -13.12 -11.19
CA LEU A 60 10.75 -12.11 -10.82
C LEU A 60 10.87 -11.64 -9.36
N PRO A 61 11.03 -12.52 -8.35
CA PRO A 61 11.15 -12.07 -6.96
C PRO A 61 12.30 -11.10 -6.74
N SER A 62 13.49 -11.43 -7.28
CA SER A 62 14.68 -10.56 -7.15
C SER A 62 14.56 -9.26 -7.96
N ILE A 63 13.81 -9.27 -9.05
CA ILE A 63 13.52 -8.07 -9.83
C ILE A 63 12.58 -7.17 -9.04
N ARG A 64 11.45 -7.70 -8.55
CA ARG A 64 10.46 -6.94 -7.78
C ARG A 64 11.02 -6.42 -6.46
N GLU A 65 11.94 -7.14 -5.82
CA GLU A 65 12.64 -6.64 -4.64
C GLU A 65 13.42 -5.36 -4.93
N ARG A 66 14.18 -5.32 -6.03
CA ARG A 66 14.92 -4.13 -6.45
C ARG A 66 13.99 -3.00 -6.89
N GLU A 67 12.91 -3.33 -7.60
CA GLU A 67 11.89 -2.36 -8.02
C GLU A 67 11.22 -1.70 -6.81
N LEU A 68 10.89 -2.48 -5.78
CA LEU A 68 10.36 -1.98 -4.51
C LEU A 68 11.34 -1.03 -3.81
N GLU A 69 12.63 -1.38 -3.76
CA GLU A 69 13.66 -0.53 -3.16
C GLU A 69 13.81 0.79 -3.94
N GLU A 70 13.76 0.75 -5.28
CA GLU A 70 13.83 1.95 -6.11
C GLU A 70 12.55 2.82 -5.96
N ALA A 71 11.36 2.21 -5.93
CA ALA A 71 10.12 2.94 -5.67
C ALA A 71 10.13 3.61 -4.29
N CYS A 72 10.60 2.91 -3.26
CA CYS A 72 10.79 3.49 -1.93
C CYS A 72 11.73 4.71 -1.94
N LYS A 73 12.84 4.64 -2.68
CA LYS A 73 13.77 5.79 -2.83
C LYS A 73 13.09 6.97 -3.52
N VAL A 74 12.31 6.70 -4.58
CA VAL A 74 11.55 7.76 -5.30
C VAL A 74 10.57 8.44 -4.37
N ILE A 75 9.83 7.67 -3.55
CA ILE A 75 8.85 8.19 -2.59
C ILE A 75 9.54 8.89 -1.41
N GLY A 76 10.77 8.50 -1.09
CA GLY A 76 11.54 9.00 0.05
C GLY A 76 11.44 8.12 1.30
N ILE A 77 10.91 6.90 1.18
CA ILE A 77 10.82 5.93 2.28
C ILE A 77 12.22 5.38 2.58
N THR A 78 12.67 5.54 3.80
CA THR A 78 14.00 5.08 4.26
C THR A 78 13.94 3.84 5.15
N ASP A 79 12.78 3.54 5.76
CA ASP A 79 12.54 2.33 6.56
C ASP A 79 11.60 1.39 5.80
N LEU A 80 12.19 0.57 4.93
CA LEU A 80 11.50 -0.51 4.22
C LEU A 80 11.77 -1.84 4.92
N ARG A 81 10.70 -2.54 5.32
CA ARG A 81 10.75 -3.86 5.97
C ARG A 81 10.13 -4.92 5.07
N LYS A 82 10.97 -5.82 4.57
CA LYS A 82 10.55 -6.97 3.76
C LYS A 82 10.26 -8.14 4.68
N MET A 83 8.99 -8.52 4.81
CA MET A 83 8.53 -9.44 5.88
C MET A 83 8.69 -10.92 5.54
N GLY A 84 8.98 -11.28 4.27
CA GLY A 84 9.39 -12.61 3.87
C GLY A 84 8.27 -13.63 3.70
N LEU A 85 7.01 -13.24 3.72
CA LEU A 85 5.89 -14.11 3.40
C LEU A 85 5.88 -14.45 1.91
N ARG A 86 5.14 -15.48 1.53
CA ARG A 86 5.02 -15.90 0.14
C ARG A 86 3.76 -15.31 -0.49
N ASP A 87 3.93 -14.73 -1.67
CA ASP A 87 2.83 -14.21 -2.50
C ASP A 87 1.78 -15.30 -2.81
N LYS A 88 0.52 -14.93 -2.72
CA LYS A 88 -0.68 -15.79 -2.83
C LYS A 88 -0.83 -16.83 -1.73
N THR A 89 -0.16 -16.66 -0.62
CA THR A 89 -0.32 -17.56 0.53
C THR A 89 -0.53 -16.84 1.86
N VAL A 90 -0.64 -15.51 1.87
CA VAL A 90 -0.85 -14.74 3.10
C VAL A 90 -2.13 -15.18 3.82
N GLU A 91 -3.19 -15.52 3.05
CA GLU A 91 -4.46 -16.02 3.60
C GLU A 91 -4.33 -17.37 4.33
N PHE A 92 -3.26 -18.15 4.07
CA PHE A 92 -3.00 -19.44 4.69
C PHE A 92 -2.02 -19.37 5.88
N GLU A 93 -1.47 -18.18 6.15
CA GLU A 93 -0.61 -17.98 7.32
C GLU A 93 -1.41 -18.15 8.61
N PRO A 94 -0.86 -18.83 9.63
CA PRO A 94 -1.49 -18.89 10.95
C PRO A 94 -1.73 -17.47 11.49
N TYR A 95 -2.92 -17.22 12.02
CA TYR A 95 -3.29 -15.88 12.55
C TYR A 95 -2.29 -15.38 13.59
N GLU A 96 -1.81 -16.23 14.47
CA GLU A 96 -0.82 -15.90 15.49
C GLU A 96 0.49 -15.41 14.87
N HIS A 97 0.87 -15.96 13.71
CA HIS A 97 2.09 -15.59 13.01
C HIS A 97 1.97 -14.19 12.40
N ILE A 98 0.96 -13.95 11.56
CA ILE A 98 0.79 -12.65 10.89
C ILE A 98 0.43 -11.54 11.88
N ASP A 99 -0.46 -11.81 12.85
CA ASP A 99 -0.83 -10.86 13.90
C ASP A 99 0.39 -10.51 14.76
N GLY A 100 1.25 -11.50 15.08
CA GLY A 100 2.51 -11.29 15.81
C GLY A 100 3.50 -10.42 15.06
N MET A 101 3.63 -10.60 13.73
CA MET A 101 4.47 -9.75 12.88
C MET A 101 3.97 -8.30 12.89
N ILE A 102 2.66 -8.09 12.72
CA ILE A 102 2.05 -6.76 12.72
C ILE A 102 2.18 -6.10 14.10
N LYS A 103 1.94 -6.87 15.18
CA LYS A 103 2.13 -6.37 16.56
C LYS A 103 3.56 -5.91 16.80
N SER A 104 4.56 -6.66 16.35
CA SER A 104 5.96 -6.29 16.47
C SER A 104 6.28 -4.98 15.72
N LEU A 105 5.72 -4.79 14.53
CA LEU A 105 5.85 -3.53 13.77
C LEU A 105 5.24 -2.35 14.54
N ILE A 106 4.05 -2.53 15.11
CA ILE A 106 3.37 -1.49 15.90
C ILE A 106 4.18 -1.15 17.16
N ASP A 107 4.68 -2.15 17.88
CA ASP A 107 5.46 -1.94 19.10
C ASP A 107 6.78 -1.21 18.84
N ASP A 108 7.43 -1.53 17.74
CA ASP A 108 8.72 -0.95 17.37
C ASP A 108 8.58 0.49 16.83
N THR A 109 7.55 0.77 16.05
CA THR A 109 7.36 2.08 15.42
C THR A 109 6.48 3.03 16.22
N ASN A 110 5.66 2.52 17.13
CA ASN A 110 4.68 3.28 17.90
C ASN A 110 3.88 4.28 17.01
N PRO A 111 3.21 3.80 15.96
CA PRO A 111 2.59 4.67 14.98
C PRO A 111 1.36 5.38 15.56
N SER A 112 1.06 6.60 15.09
CA SER A 112 -0.23 7.24 15.32
C SER A 112 -1.21 6.97 14.17
N LEU A 113 -0.68 6.54 13.01
CA LEU A 113 -1.44 6.21 11.82
C LEU A 113 -0.95 4.90 11.20
N ILE A 114 -1.87 4.01 10.84
CA ILE A 114 -1.60 2.85 9.98
C ILE A 114 -2.38 3.01 8.68
N ILE A 115 -1.68 2.80 7.55
CA ILE A 115 -2.27 2.73 6.21
C ILE A 115 -2.22 1.28 5.75
N SER A 116 -3.37 0.73 5.35
CA SER A 116 -3.51 -0.63 4.82
C SER A 116 -4.75 -0.74 3.92
N PHE A 117 -5.18 -1.95 3.59
CA PHE A 117 -6.40 -2.17 2.83
C PHE A 117 -7.65 -2.22 3.71
N TYR A 118 -8.81 -1.94 3.09
CA TYR A 118 -10.10 -2.04 3.75
C TYR A 118 -10.65 -3.47 3.61
N PRO A 119 -10.89 -4.21 4.71
CA PRO A 119 -11.34 -5.59 4.64
C PRO A 119 -12.69 -5.71 3.93
N GLY A 120 -12.82 -6.72 3.07
CA GLY A 120 -13.99 -6.95 2.23
C GLY A 120 -14.01 -6.16 0.91
N TYR A 121 -13.10 -5.20 0.73
CA TYR A 121 -13.06 -4.31 -0.45
C TYR A 121 -11.66 -4.23 -1.11
N ALA A 122 -10.79 -5.14 -0.80
CA ALA A 122 -9.39 -5.11 -1.26
C ALA A 122 -9.12 -5.97 -2.52
N VAL A 123 -10.09 -6.75 -2.98
CA VAL A 123 -10.18 -7.53 -4.25
C VAL A 123 -9.13 -8.62 -4.48
N HIS A 124 -8.15 -8.79 -3.61
CA HIS A 124 -7.13 -9.83 -3.71
C HIS A 124 -7.04 -10.62 -2.38
N PRO A 125 -6.92 -11.96 -2.38
CA PRO A 125 -6.87 -12.73 -1.13
C PRO A 125 -5.79 -12.27 -0.15
N ASP A 126 -4.57 -11.98 -0.62
CA ASP A 126 -3.50 -11.47 0.23
C ASP A 126 -3.80 -10.08 0.79
N HIS A 127 -4.50 -9.21 0.02
CA HIS A 127 -4.93 -7.89 0.51
C HIS A 127 -5.96 -8.04 1.62
N GLU A 128 -6.96 -8.92 1.44
CA GLU A 128 -7.99 -9.19 2.45
C GLU A 128 -7.37 -9.79 3.71
N ALA A 129 -6.48 -10.77 3.57
CA ALA A 129 -5.79 -11.38 4.71
C ALA A 129 -4.93 -10.38 5.49
N THR A 130 -4.24 -9.47 4.76
CA THR A 130 -3.47 -8.38 5.36
C THR A 130 -4.37 -7.41 6.11
N ALA A 131 -5.47 -6.98 5.47
CA ALA A 131 -6.45 -6.08 6.06
C ALA A 131 -7.03 -6.65 7.36
N ASP A 132 -7.50 -7.90 7.31
CA ASP A 132 -8.04 -8.60 8.47
C ASP A 132 -7.03 -8.74 9.61
N ALA A 133 -5.78 -9.04 9.29
CA ALA A 133 -4.72 -9.18 10.30
C ALA A 133 -4.40 -7.82 10.97
N VAL A 134 -4.37 -6.73 10.19
CA VAL A 134 -4.19 -5.37 10.74
C VAL A 134 -5.33 -5.03 11.69
N ILE A 135 -6.59 -5.23 11.28
CA ILE A 135 -7.76 -4.94 12.11
C ILE A 135 -7.74 -5.77 13.40
N ARG A 136 -7.56 -7.11 13.31
CA ARG A 136 -7.50 -7.99 14.49
C ARG A 136 -6.40 -7.58 15.47
N THR A 137 -5.25 -7.19 14.94
CA THR A 137 -4.10 -6.80 15.78
C THR A 137 -4.38 -5.48 16.50
N VAL A 138 -4.88 -4.46 15.79
CA VAL A 138 -5.19 -3.15 16.37
C VAL A 138 -6.37 -3.23 17.34
N GLU A 139 -7.37 -4.09 17.08
CA GLU A 139 -8.52 -4.27 17.96
C GLU A 139 -8.13 -4.77 19.37
N ARG A 140 -7.02 -5.50 19.49
CA ARG A 140 -6.49 -5.99 20.79
C ARG A 140 -5.73 -4.93 21.59
N ILE A 141 -5.43 -3.78 20.97
CA ILE A 141 -4.80 -2.65 21.67
C ILE A 141 -5.89 -1.89 22.46
N PRO A 142 -5.60 -1.39 23.69
CA PRO A 142 -6.50 -0.53 24.41
C PRO A 142 -6.99 0.64 23.56
N LYS A 143 -8.28 0.96 23.62
CA LYS A 143 -8.94 1.91 22.70
C LYS A 143 -8.23 3.27 22.62
N GLU A 144 -7.75 3.75 23.76
CA GLU A 144 -7.04 5.03 23.92
C GLU A 144 -5.61 5.04 23.35
N GLU A 145 -5.05 3.85 23.08
CA GLU A 145 -3.68 3.69 22.56
C GLU A 145 -3.68 3.30 21.07
N ARG A 146 -4.86 3.02 20.49
CA ARG A 146 -4.96 2.56 19.10
C ARG A 146 -4.46 3.61 18.12
N PRO A 147 -3.59 3.24 17.18
CA PRO A 147 -3.36 4.09 16.03
C PRO A 147 -4.64 4.27 15.20
N ARG A 148 -4.77 5.40 14.55
CA ARG A 148 -5.83 5.60 13.58
C ARG A 148 -5.58 4.70 12.37
N LEU A 149 -6.64 4.10 11.84
CA LEU A 149 -6.58 3.30 10.62
C LEU A 149 -7.17 4.08 9.46
N THR A 150 -6.37 4.28 8.42
CA THR A 150 -6.76 4.92 7.16
C THR A 150 -6.56 3.88 6.06
N LEU A 151 -7.66 3.42 5.47
CA LEU A 151 -7.68 2.20 4.67
C LEU A 151 -8.07 2.47 3.22
N VAL A 152 -7.49 1.70 2.30
CA VAL A 152 -7.70 1.77 0.86
C VAL A 152 -8.68 0.68 0.43
N ALA A 153 -9.69 1.03 -0.36
CA ALA A 153 -10.62 0.10 -0.97
C ALA A 153 -10.46 0.13 -2.51
N PHE A 154 -10.31 -1.04 -3.12
CA PHE A 154 -10.14 -1.19 -4.58
C PHE A 154 -11.37 -1.77 -5.27
N SER A 155 -12.34 -2.28 -4.51
CA SER A 155 -13.57 -2.82 -5.08
C SER A 155 -14.41 -1.73 -5.75
N ASN A 156 -15.01 -2.06 -6.88
CA ASN A 156 -15.85 -1.13 -7.64
C ASN A 156 -17.12 -0.72 -6.88
N ASP A 157 -17.58 -1.54 -5.94
CA ASP A 157 -18.75 -1.30 -5.08
C ASP A 157 -18.40 -0.64 -3.75
N ALA A 158 -17.13 -0.33 -3.50
CA ALA A 158 -16.68 0.24 -2.23
C ALA A 158 -17.44 1.53 -1.88
N THR A 159 -17.59 2.44 -2.83
CA THR A 159 -18.33 3.70 -2.61
C THR A 159 -19.81 3.47 -2.31
N GLU A 160 -20.45 2.48 -2.97
CA GLU A 160 -21.85 2.14 -2.70
C GLU A 160 -22.01 1.56 -1.29
N ALA A 161 -21.09 0.73 -0.85
CA ALA A 161 -21.16 0.01 0.41
C ALA A 161 -20.65 0.81 1.61
N LEU A 162 -19.56 1.56 1.44
CA LEU A 162 -18.87 2.30 2.51
C LEU A 162 -19.24 3.79 2.55
N GLY A 163 -19.90 4.31 1.52
CA GLY A 163 -20.03 5.74 1.28
C GLY A 163 -18.81 6.34 0.60
N GLU A 164 -18.85 7.64 0.33
CA GLU A 164 -17.71 8.35 -0.23
C GLU A 164 -16.50 8.27 0.73
N PRO A 165 -15.25 8.23 0.20
CA PRO A 165 -14.06 8.28 1.04
C PRO A 165 -14.05 9.55 1.89
N ASP A 166 -13.90 9.38 3.19
CA ASP A 166 -13.87 10.49 4.16
C ASP A 166 -12.54 11.24 4.16
N ILE A 167 -11.50 10.66 3.56
CA ILE A 167 -10.20 11.27 3.33
C ILE A 167 -9.90 11.23 1.83
N GLN A 168 -9.66 12.42 1.24
CA GLN A 168 -9.23 12.57 -0.13
C GLN A 168 -7.97 13.45 -0.14
N ASN A 169 -6.81 12.83 -0.20
CA ASN A 169 -5.55 13.56 -0.20
C ASN A 169 -5.26 14.09 -1.61
N ASP A 170 -5.22 15.41 -1.75
CA ASP A 170 -4.70 16.04 -2.97
C ASP A 170 -3.19 15.82 -3.03
N ILE A 171 -2.77 15.11 -4.06
CA ILE A 171 -1.39 14.76 -4.35
C ILE A 171 -0.90 15.38 -5.67
N THR A 172 -1.56 16.42 -6.15
CA THR A 172 -1.24 17.06 -7.43
C THR A 172 0.24 17.45 -7.52
N ASP A 173 0.81 17.96 -6.43
CA ASP A 173 2.23 18.34 -6.36
C ASP A 173 3.18 17.14 -6.41
N PHE A 174 2.68 15.93 -6.16
CA PHE A 174 3.43 14.67 -6.17
C PHE A 174 3.13 13.79 -7.40
N LYS A 175 2.37 14.29 -8.38
CA LYS A 175 1.99 13.53 -9.59
C LYS A 175 3.21 12.94 -10.31
N GLU A 176 4.23 13.76 -10.57
CA GLU A 176 5.45 13.32 -11.26
C GLU A 176 6.25 12.29 -10.43
N LEU A 177 6.25 12.43 -9.10
CA LEU A 177 6.83 11.46 -8.20
C LEU A 177 6.10 10.13 -8.29
N LYS A 178 4.76 10.14 -8.26
CA LYS A 178 3.94 8.93 -8.39
C LYS A 178 4.18 8.22 -9.72
N ILE A 179 4.29 8.94 -10.82
CA ILE A 179 4.64 8.38 -12.13
C ILE A 179 6.01 7.70 -12.09
N LYS A 180 7.03 8.34 -11.51
CA LYS A 180 8.37 7.73 -11.35
C LYS A 180 8.36 6.50 -10.46
N ALA A 181 7.52 6.46 -9.43
CA ALA A 181 7.35 5.27 -8.60
C ALA A 181 6.74 4.11 -9.41
N PHE A 182 5.76 4.40 -10.30
CA PHE A 182 5.27 3.39 -11.26
C PHE A 182 6.35 2.92 -12.23
N GLU A 183 7.20 3.82 -12.74
CA GLU A 183 8.32 3.46 -13.62
C GLU A 183 9.33 2.54 -12.92
N ALA A 184 9.52 2.70 -11.60
CA ALA A 184 10.37 1.81 -10.81
C ALA A 184 9.85 0.36 -10.78
N HIS A 185 8.53 0.14 -10.80
CA HIS A 185 7.90 -1.18 -10.83
C HIS A 185 7.76 -1.74 -12.26
N ALA A 186 8.76 -1.56 -13.12
CA ALA A 186 8.72 -1.84 -14.55
C ALA A 186 8.24 -3.25 -14.93
N SER A 187 8.51 -4.27 -14.09
CA SER A 187 8.04 -5.63 -14.34
C SER A 187 6.51 -5.76 -14.28
N GLN A 188 5.82 -4.89 -13.54
CA GLN A 188 4.38 -4.99 -13.28
C GLN A 188 3.57 -3.90 -13.98
N THR A 189 4.09 -2.68 -14.08
CA THR A 189 3.33 -1.46 -14.41
C THR A 189 3.41 -1.02 -15.87
N GLY A 190 4.24 -1.69 -16.71
CA GLY A 190 4.42 -1.31 -18.12
C GLY A 190 3.12 -1.09 -18.90
N PRO A 191 2.15 -2.03 -18.88
CA PRO A 191 0.86 -1.84 -19.55
C PRO A 191 0.07 -0.65 -19.01
N PHE A 192 0.09 -0.43 -17.70
CA PHE A 192 -0.57 0.69 -17.04
C PHE A 192 0.04 2.04 -17.44
N LEU A 193 1.37 2.14 -17.47
CA LEU A 193 2.07 3.36 -17.92
C LEU A 193 1.77 3.69 -19.38
N LYS A 194 1.66 2.69 -20.25
CA LYS A 194 1.22 2.90 -21.65
C LYS A 194 -0.20 3.45 -21.73
N GLN A 195 -1.11 2.97 -20.88
CA GLN A 195 -2.46 3.49 -20.79
C GLN A 195 -2.47 4.94 -20.29
N LEU A 196 -1.67 5.27 -19.28
CA LEU A 196 -1.53 6.65 -18.77
C LEU A 196 -0.94 7.62 -19.81
N ALA A 197 -0.11 7.14 -20.71
CA ALA A 197 0.48 7.95 -21.80
C ALA A 197 -0.45 8.10 -23.01
N SER A 198 -1.61 7.43 -23.04
CA SER A 198 -2.56 7.52 -24.13
C SER A 198 -3.22 8.91 -24.18
N PRO A 199 -3.41 9.50 -25.37
CA PRO A 199 -4.14 10.75 -25.50
C PRO A 199 -5.64 10.66 -25.14
N GLU A 200 -6.16 9.45 -24.96
CA GLU A 200 -7.56 9.17 -24.55
C GLU A 200 -7.69 9.04 -23.02
N ILE A 201 -6.81 9.67 -22.25
CA ILE A 201 -6.90 9.68 -20.77
C ILE A 201 -8.26 10.25 -20.33
N ASP A 202 -9.04 9.43 -19.66
CA ASP A 202 -10.29 9.88 -19.05
C ASP A 202 -10.06 10.63 -17.71
N GLY A 203 -11.12 11.31 -17.23
CA GLY A 203 -11.05 12.05 -15.96
C GLY A 203 -10.72 11.18 -14.75
N LYS A 204 -11.03 9.87 -14.78
CA LYS A 204 -10.72 8.93 -13.69
C LYS A 204 -9.22 8.64 -13.60
N GLN A 205 -8.55 8.47 -14.74
CA GLN A 205 -7.10 8.27 -14.77
C GLN A 205 -6.35 9.52 -14.32
N HIS A 206 -6.85 10.71 -14.65
CA HIS A 206 -6.29 11.95 -14.14
C HIS A 206 -6.47 12.06 -12.63
N SER A 207 -7.65 11.77 -12.11
CA SER A 207 -7.95 11.75 -10.67
C SER A 207 -7.04 10.77 -9.92
N PHE A 208 -6.77 9.60 -10.47
CA PHE A 208 -5.87 8.60 -9.90
C PHE A 208 -4.44 9.11 -9.65
N LEU A 209 -3.96 10.04 -10.48
CA LEU A 209 -2.63 10.64 -10.33
C LEU A 209 -2.61 11.88 -9.42
N THR A 210 -3.77 12.39 -9.03
CA THR A 210 -3.87 13.67 -8.29
C THR A 210 -4.59 13.56 -6.96
N VAL A 211 -5.33 12.45 -6.73
CA VAL A 211 -6.07 12.21 -5.49
C VAL A 211 -5.85 10.79 -5.01
N GLU A 212 -5.55 10.62 -3.74
CA GLU A 212 -5.50 9.34 -3.05
C GLU A 212 -6.62 9.25 -2.01
N PRO A 213 -7.67 8.44 -2.30
CA PRO A 213 -8.83 8.30 -1.44
C PRO A 213 -8.63 7.23 -0.37
N TYR A 214 -9.17 7.47 0.82
CA TYR A 214 -9.16 6.52 1.92
C TYR A 214 -10.46 6.60 2.73
N TRP A 215 -10.70 5.55 3.49
CA TRP A 215 -11.76 5.43 4.48
C TRP A 215 -11.16 5.23 5.87
N THR A 216 -11.62 6.00 6.84
CA THR A 216 -11.27 5.77 8.25
C THR A 216 -12.01 4.53 8.76
N TYR A 217 -11.27 3.59 9.34
CA TYR A 217 -11.89 2.41 9.94
C TYR A 217 -12.36 2.69 11.36
N HIS A 218 -13.62 2.39 11.63
CA HIS A 218 -14.23 2.55 12.95
C HIS A 218 -14.49 1.19 13.58
N PHE A 219 -13.81 0.90 14.69
CA PHE A 219 -14.08 -0.32 15.46
C PHE A 219 -15.50 -0.25 16.07
N LYS A 220 -16.20 -1.37 16.01
CA LYS A 220 -17.50 -1.49 16.70
C LYS A 220 -17.26 -1.33 18.20
N SER A 221 -18.10 -0.50 18.83
CA SER A 221 -18.06 -0.24 20.28
C SER A 221 -18.56 -1.44 21.09
#